data_332240cbac2b21984f5580b51b097083
#
_entry.id   332240cbac2b21984f5580b51b097083
#
_cell.length_a   1.000
_cell.length_b   1.000
_cell.length_c   1.000
_cell.angle_alpha   90.00
_cell.angle_beta   90.00
_cell.angle_gamma   90.00
#
_symmetry.space_group_name_H-M   'P 1'
#
loop_
_entity.id
_entity.type
_entity.pdbx_description
1 polymer ?
#
loop_
_entity_poly.entity_id
_entity_poly.type
_entity_poly.pdbx_seq_one_letter_code
_entity_poly.pdbx_strand_id
1 'polypeptide(L)'
;MIQISDTLRTPLDYARLSRDELAERIRRRKTELNAVILGHNYQRVEIQEVSDYLGDSLGLSQEAARTDADVIVFCGVHFMAETAKILSPDKMVLMPDLRAGCPMADFVTGDALRILKAQYPDAVVVAYVNSTAEVKAESDICCTSANAVEVVNSIPRDQTVLFVPDRNLAKYTAERSGRPYVVAGREGGVVEPGTIVAWDGYCYVHDDLVLDELAAARAKHPRALVVIHPEARADLLAHADFITSTSKMVDIAEEHDELIIGTERGLIDRLRSRFPEKTLIPLSGAAICGNMKVNTLAKLAWCLDHQQHELVLDEEVRSRAELSLRRMLDLSGGWRAPTAEEESLEVAGLQKSGCGCA
;
A
#
# COMPACT_ATOMS: atom_id res chain seq x y z
N MET A 1 -6.55 29.01 21.97
CA MET A 1 -7.70 28.66 21.10
C MET A 1 -7.57 29.46 19.82
N ILE A 2 -7.28 28.82 18.69
CA ILE A 2 -7.23 29.50 17.39
C ILE A 2 -8.66 29.64 16.94
N GLN A 3 -9.11 30.88 16.72
CA GLN A 3 -10.35 31.10 16.01
C GLN A 3 -10.16 30.60 14.58
N ILE A 4 -10.75 29.44 14.26
CA ILE A 4 -10.98 29.05 12.87
C ILE A 4 -11.83 30.18 12.31
N SER A 5 -11.32 30.89 11.31
CA SER A 5 -12.10 31.94 10.67
C SER A 5 -13.45 31.34 10.26
N ASP A 6 -14.57 31.93 10.68
CA ASP A 6 -15.93 31.46 10.35
C ASP A 6 -16.18 31.28 8.84
N THR A 7 -15.24 31.72 8.01
CA THR A 7 -15.27 31.64 6.54
C THR A 7 -14.65 30.41 5.95
N LEU A 8 -13.82 29.64 6.72
CA LEU A 8 -13.11 28.43 6.23
C LEU A 8 -13.81 27.16 6.72
N ARG A 9 -14.92 26.78 6.10
CA ARG A 9 -15.76 25.64 6.51
C ARG A 9 -15.60 24.39 5.66
N THR A 10 -15.18 24.56 4.41
CA THR A 10 -15.10 23.48 3.43
C THR A 10 -13.70 23.44 2.80
N PRO A 11 -13.27 22.29 2.23
CA PRO A 11 -12.00 22.20 1.50
C PRO A 11 -11.88 23.22 0.35
N LEU A 12 -13.00 23.65 -0.23
CA LEU A 12 -13.04 24.67 -1.29
C LEU A 12 -12.65 26.06 -0.78
N ASP A 13 -12.97 26.36 0.48
CA ASP A 13 -12.57 27.63 1.09
C ASP A 13 -11.05 27.67 1.28
N TYR A 14 -10.46 26.54 1.70
CA TYR A 14 -9.02 26.40 1.84
C TYR A 14 -8.28 26.43 0.49
N ALA A 15 -8.92 26.00 -0.59
CA ALA A 15 -8.31 26.06 -1.93
C ALA A 15 -8.08 27.49 -2.45
N ARG A 16 -8.60 28.50 -1.76
CA ARG A 16 -8.35 29.92 -2.05
C ARG A 16 -7.10 30.49 -1.37
N LEU A 17 -6.56 29.75 -0.38
CA LEU A 17 -5.34 30.12 0.30
C LEU A 17 -4.12 29.77 -0.56
N SER A 18 -3.06 30.54 -0.41
CA SER A 18 -1.78 30.27 -1.04
C SER A 18 -1.15 29.00 -0.46
N ARG A 19 -0.19 28.41 -1.18
CA ARG A 19 0.57 27.25 -0.73
C ARG A 19 1.26 27.51 0.62
N ASP A 20 1.85 28.68 0.79
CA ASP A 20 2.58 29.04 2.01
C ASP A 20 1.65 29.18 3.22
N GLU A 21 0.46 29.80 3.02
CA GLU A 21 -0.57 29.92 4.07
C GLU A 21 -1.08 28.52 4.50
N LEU A 22 -1.30 27.62 3.53
CA LEU A 22 -1.71 26.24 3.82
C LEU A 22 -0.63 25.47 4.58
N ALA A 23 0.61 25.56 4.12
CA ALA A 23 1.74 24.86 4.74
C ALA A 23 1.99 25.35 6.17
N GLU A 24 1.90 26.68 6.41
CA GLU A 24 2.04 27.26 7.76
C GLU A 24 0.91 26.79 8.68
N ARG A 25 -0.33 26.78 8.16
CA ARG A 25 -1.50 26.30 8.90
C ARG A 25 -1.38 24.81 9.27
N ILE A 26 -0.95 23.98 8.33
CA ILE A 26 -0.70 22.54 8.56
C ILE A 26 0.35 22.35 9.65
N ARG A 27 1.51 23.02 9.58
CA ARG A 27 2.56 22.90 10.60
C ARG A 27 2.07 23.29 11.99
N ARG A 28 1.33 24.39 12.10
CA ARG A 28 0.77 24.84 13.36
C ARG A 28 -0.22 23.83 13.94
N ARG A 29 -1.19 23.37 13.13
CA ARG A 29 -2.23 22.43 13.59
C ARG A 29 -1.64 21.09 13.95
N LYS A 30 -0.65 20.62 13.20
CA LYS A 30 0.12 19.42 13.52
C LYS A 30 0.72 19.48 14.94
N THR A 31 1.35 20.59 15.28
CA THR A 31 1.93 20.77 16.63
C THR A 31 0.85 20.82 17.71
N GLU A 32 -0.25 21.54 17.47
CA GLU A 32 -1.36 21.67 18.41
C GLU A 32 -2.08 20.36 18.71
N LEU A 33 -2.15 19.46 17.73
CA LEU A 33 -2.83 18.17 17.84
C LEU A 33 -1.88 17.02 18.21
N ASN A 34 -0.60 17.28 18.44
CA ASN A 34 0.42 16.23 18.49
C ASN A 34 0.25 15.23 17.33
N ALA A 35 0.18 15.75 16.11
CA ALA A 35 -0.10 14.95 14.92
C ALA A 35 1.15 14.67 14.11
N VAL A 36 1.18 13.49 13.48
CA VAL A 36 2.17 13.08 12.47
C VAL A 36 1.50 12.96 11.11
N ILE A 37 2.16 13.42 10.06
CA ILE A 37 1.70 13.29 8.67
C ILE A 37 2.55 12.21 7.99
N LEU A 38 1.91 11.10 7.62
CA LEU A 38 2.50 10.00 6.88
C LEU A 38 2.13 10.15 5.40
N GLY A 39 3.12 10.40 4.55
CA GLY A 39 2.94 10.62 3.11
C GLY A 39 3.47 9.47 2.27
N HIS A 40 2.66 8.93 1.35
CA HIS A 40 3.15 7.94 0.39
C HIS A 40 4.00 8.59 -0.70
N ASN A 41 5.00 7.88 -1.22
CA ASN A 41 5.91 8.33 -2.28
C ASN A 41 5.19 8.79 -3.57
N TYR A 42 3.93 8.38 -3.78
CA TYR A 42 3.12 8.79 -4.94
C TYR A 42 2.30 10.05 -4.71
N GLN A 43 2.41 10.70 -3.56
CA GLN A 43 1.67 11.93 -3.31
C GLN A 43 2.15 13.10 -4.20
N ARG A 44 1.34 14.17 -4.20
CA ARG A 44 1.75 15.47 -4.77
C ARG A 44 2.95 16.01 -4.02
N VAL A 45 3.87 16.68 -4.71
CA VAL A 45 5.09 17.23 -4.12
C VAL A 45 4.77 18.14 -2.94
N GLU A 46 3.75 18.98 -3.05
CA GLU A 46 3.34 19.89 -1.97
C GLU A 46 2.86 19.17 -0.69
N ILE A 47 2.31 17.95 -0.80
CA ILE A 47 1.99 17.11 0.36
C ILE A 47 3.25 16.44 0.92
N GLN A 48 4.12 15.97 0.03
CA GLN A 48 5.37 15.36 0.44
C GLN A 48 6.23 16.32 1.28
N GLU A 49 6.25 17.61 0.93
CA GLU A 49 7.03 18.64 1.63
C GLU A 49 6.54 18.97 3.04
N VAL A 50 5.27 18.70 3.35
CA VAL A 50 4.69 18.91 4.69
C VAL A 50 4.56 17.61 5.49
N SER A 51 4.88 16.46 4.88
CA SER A 51 4.87 15.15 5.54
C SER A 51 6.07 15.00 6.46
N ASP A 52 5.87 14.34 7.61
CA ASP A 52 6.93 14.02 8.56
C ASP A 52 7.74 12.80 8.09
N TYR A 53 7.03 11.82 7.53
CA TYR A 53 7.61 10.60 6.99
C TYR A 53 7.10 10.39 5.57
N LEU A 54 8.01 10.01 4.69
CA LEU A 54 7.73 9.66 3.30
C LEU A 54 8.26 8.26 3.04
N GLY A 55 7.42 7.39 2.50
CA GLY A 55 7.81 6.01 2.27
C GLY A 55 6.86 5.23 1.38
N ASP A 56 7.13 3.94 1.30
CA ASP A 56 6.23 2.92 0.77
C ASP A 56 5.29 2.38 1.87
N SER A 57 4.42 1.43 1.49
CA SER A 57 3.44 0.87 2.42
C SER A 57 4.09 0.19 3.64
N LEU A 58 5.25 -0.46 3.47
CA LEU A 58 5.92 -1.14 4.59
C LEU A 58 6.50 -0.12 5.58
N GLY A 59 7.28 0.84 5.08
CA GLY A 59 7.90 1.86 5.92
C GLY A 59 6.85 2.68 6.67
N LEU A 60 5.78 3.11 5.99
CA LEU A 60 4.71 3.88 6.62
C LEU A 60 3.90 3.07 7.63
N SER A 61 3.72 1.75 7.43
CA SER A 61 3.10 0.87 8.42
C SER A 61 3.95 0.75 9.69
N GLN A 62 5.28 0.65 9.52
CA GLN A 62 6.21 0.61 10.65
C GLN A 62 6.20 1.94 11.43
N GLU A 63 6.16 3.08 10.74
CA GLU A 63 6.08 4.40 11.38
C GLU A 63 4.74 4.58 12.11
N ALA A 64 3.62 4.17 11.50
CA ALA A 64 2.32 4.20 12.17
C ALA A 64 2.31 3.41 13.49
N ALA A 65 2.95 2.22 13.49
CA ALA A 65 3.03 1.37 14.68
C ALA A 65 3.94 1.92 15.80
N ARG A 66 4.90 2.80 15.47
CA ARG A 66 5.93 3.27 16.41
C ARG A 66 5.71 4.69 16.92
N THR A 67 4.96 5.51 16.18
CA THR A 67 4.82 6.94 16.51
C THR A 67 4.18 7.16 17.88
N ASP A 68 4.65 8.16 18.62
CA ASP A 68 4.05 8.62 19.89
C ASP A 68 2.99 9.72 19.68
N ALA A 69 2.70 10.10 18.43
CA ALA A 69 1.68 11.08 18.09
C ALA A 69 0.27 10.59 18.49
N ASP A 70 -0.59 11.52 18.90
CA ASP A 70 -1.99 11.22 19.24
C ASP A 70 -2.85 11.10 17.97
N VAL A 71 -2.45 11.82 16.92
CA VAL A 71 -3.16 11.87 15.62
C VAL A 71 -2.23 11.47 14.49
N ILE A 72 -2.67 10.55 13.64
CA ILE A 72 -2.00 10.17 12.40
C ILE A 72 -2.83 10.72 11.24
N VAL A 73 -2.25 11.60 10.42
CA VAL A 73 -2.89 12.01 9.17
C VAL A 73 -2.24 11.24 8.03
N PHE A 74 -3.00 10.32 7.43
CA PHE A 74 -2.47 9.45 6.39
C PHE A 74 -2.72 10.06 5.00
N CYS A 75 -1.70 10.60 4.37
CA CYS A 75 -1.71 11.10 2.99
C CYS A 75 -1.35 9.95 2.04
N GLY A 76 -2.32 9.10 1.78
CA GLY A 76 -2.24 7.91 0.94
C GLY A 76 -3.61 7.55 0.39
N VAL A 77 -3.87 6.25 0.24
CA VAL A 77 -5.18 5.69 -0.11
C VAL A 77 -5.77 4.93 1.07
N HIS A 78 -7.07 4.63 1.00
CA HIS A 78 -7.90 4.17 2.12
C HIS A 78 -7.29 2.96 2.86
N PHE A 79 -6.88 1.90 2.17
CA PHE A 79 -6.32 0.71 2.81
C PHE A 79 -5.04 0.99 3.63
N MET A 80 -4.29 2.04 3.28
CA MET A 80 -3.09 2.44 4.03
C MET A 80 -3.47 3.10 5.37
N ALA A 81 -4.50 3.92 5.36
CA ALA A 81 -5.04 4.52 6.58
C ALA A 81 -5.71 3.44 7.45
N GLU A 82 -6.41 2.45 6.85
CA GLU A 82 -6.88 1.27 7.59
C GLU A 82 -5.72 0.53 8.25
N THR A 83 -4.63 0.30 7.53
CA THR A 83 -3.43 -0.35 8.09
C THR A 83 -2.87 0.43 9.29
N ALA A 84 -2.81 1.76 9.19
CA ALA A 84 -2.40 2.61 10.32
C ALA A 84 -3.38 2.49 11.51
N LYS A 85 -4.69 2.47 11.27
CA LYS A 85 -5.71 2.30 12.32
C LYS A 85 -5.68 0.91 12.95
N ILE A 86 -5.41 -0.13 12.16
CA ILE A 86 -5.24 -1.50 12.68
C ILE A 86 -4.06 -1.59 13.64
N LEU A 87 -2.91 -1.01 13.26
CA LEU A 87 -1.67 -1.08 14.04
C LEU A 87 -1.61 -0.09 15.21
N SER A 88 -2.43 0.96 15.18
CA SER A 88 -2.52 1.99 16.20
C SER A 88 -3.98 2.30 16.56
N PRO A 89 -4.69 1.34 17.18
CA PRO A 89 -6.13 1.43 17.43
C PRO A 89 -6.54 2.59 18.34
N ASP A 90 -5.68 2.97 19.28
CA ASP A 90 -5.94 4.04 20.25
C ASP A 90 -5.73 5.44 19.67
N LYS A 91 -5.12 5.55 18.47
CA LYS A 91 -4.84 6.84 17.83
C LYS A 91 -5.98 7.26 16.91
N MET A 92 -6.18 8.57 16.80
CA MET A 92 -7.04 9.14 15.77
C MET A 92 -6.32 9.05 14.43
N VAL A 93 -6.88 8.32 13.47
CA VAL A 93 -6.34 8.23 12.10
C VAL A 93 -7.25 8.99 11.15
N LEU A 94 -6.70 10.01 10.50
CA LEU A 94 -7.42 10.90 9.59
C LEU A 94 -6.93 10.74 8.15
N MET A 95 -7.82 10.99 7.19
CA MET A 95 -7.48 11.09 5.77
C MET A 95 -7.89 12.46 5.20
N PRO A 96 -7.09 13.09 4.33
CA PRO A 96 -7.48 14.35 3.69
C PRO A 96 -8.74 14.24 2.83
N ASP A 97 -8.99 13.06 2.22
CA ASP A 97 -10.16 12.77 1.40
C ASP A 97 -10.50 11.28 1.41
N LEU A 98 -11.70 10.91 1.88
CA LEU A 98 -12.16 9.51 1.91
C LEU A 98 -12.34 8.89 0.51
N ARG A 99 -12.39 9.69 -0.56
CA ARG A 99 -12.45 9.20 -1.94
C ARG A 99 -11.09 8.71 -2.46
N ALA A 100 -10.03 8.84 -1.68
CA ALA A 100 -8.73 8.28 -2.00
C ALA A 100 -8.74 6.75 -1.82
N GLY A 101 -9.57 6.05 -2.60
CA GLY A 101 -9.65 4.59 -2.64
C GLY A 101 -8.51 3.95 -3.44
N CYS A 102 -8.53 2.63 -3.56
CA CYS A 102 -7.59 1.89 -4.40
C CYS A 102 -8.35 0.82 -5.20
N PRO A 103 -8.51 0.98 -6.53
CA PRO A 103 -9.21 -0.01 -7.36
C PRO A 103 -8.63 -1.42 -7.25
N MET A 104 -7.32 -1.56 -7.02
CA MET A 104 -6.71 -2.87 -6.80
C MET A 104 -7.19 -3.50 -5.48
N ALA A 105 -7.30 -2.72 -4.42
CA ALA A 105 -7.82 -3.22 -3.14
C ALA A 105 -9.27 -3.67 -3.23
N ASP A 106 -10.03 -3.10 -4.15
CA ASP A 106 -11.46 -3.39 -4.35
C ASP A 106 -11.71 -4.63 -5.24
N PHE A 107 -10.67 -5.24 -5.84
CA PHE A 107 -10.83 -6.47 -6.63
C PHE A 107 -11.28 -7.67 -5.80
N VAL A 108 -10.95 -7.72 -4.52
CA VAL A 108 -11.30 -8.82 -3.62
C VAL A 108 -12.00 -8.27 -2.37
N THR A 109 -13.06 -8.94 -1.94
CA THR A 109 -13.75 -8.70 -0.66
C THR A 109 -13.46 -9.83 0.32
N GLY A 110 -13.69 -9.62 1.62
CA GLY A 110 -13.55 -10.67 2.62
C GLY A 110 -14.41 -11.89 2.29
N ASP A 111 -15.68 -11.69 1.85
CA ASP A 111 -16.58 -12.77 1.44
C ASP A 111 -16.06 -13.57 0.23
N ALA A 112 -15.57 -12.87 -0.78
CA ALA A 112 -15.01 -13.51 -1.97
C ALA A 112 -13.73 -14.31 -1.63
N LEU A 113 -12.91 -13.81 -0.72
CA LEU A 113 -11.73 -14.53 -0.24
C LEU A 113 -12.13 -15.78 0.55
N ARG A 114 -13.15 -15.73 1.42
CA ARG A 114 -13.68 -16.92 2.11
C ARG A 114 -14.15 -18.01 1.14
N ILE A 115 -14.80 -17.61 0.05
CA ILE A 115 -15.22 -18.56 -1.00
C ILE A 115 -14.00 -19.20 -1.68
N LEU A 116 -12.95 -18.45 -1.97
CA LEU A 116 -11.73 -18.99 -2.55
C LEU A 116 -11.00 -19.91 -1.56
N LYS A 117 -10.87 -19.52 -0.29
CA LYS A 117 -10.29 -20.37 0.77
C LYS A 117 -10.96 -21.73 0.87
N ALA A 118 -12.29 -21.80 0.74
CA ALA A 118 -13.03 -23.06 0.80
C ALA A 118 -12.66 -24.02 -0.34
N GLN A 119 -12.11 -23.53 -1.46
CA GLN A 119 -11.60 -24.36 -2.56
C GLN A 119 -10.18 -24.88 -2.30
N TYR A 120 -9.45 -24.26 -1.39
CA TYR A 120 -8.05 -24.57 -1.04
C TYR A 120 -7.89 -24.58 0.49
N PRO A 121 -8.47 -25.56 1.21
CA PRO A 121 -8.61 -25.51 2.68
C PRO A 121 -7.27 -25.51 3.43
N ASP A 122 -6.22 -26.07 2.81
CA ASP A 122 -4.89 -26.15 3.42
C ASP A 122 -3.92 -25.05 2.93
N ALA A 123 -4.41 -24.10 2.14
CA ALA A 123 -3.57 -23.03 1.59
C ALA A 123 -3.33 -21.92 2.61
N VAL A 124 -2.12 -21.34 2.58
CA VAL A 124 -1.80 -20.11 3.32
C VAL A 124 -2.21 -18.90 2.49
N VAL A 125 -2.97 -18.01 3.09
CA VAL A 125 -3.41 -16.76 2.45
C VAL A 125 -2.38 -15.66 2.70
N VAL A 126 -1.73 -15.22 1.64
CA VAL A 126 -0.83 -14.07 1.64
C VAL A 126 -1.57 -12.87 1.05
N ALA A 127 -1.85 -11.87 1.87
CA ALA A 127 -2.47 -10.64 1.39
C ALA A 127 -1.43 -9.55 1.15
N TYR A 128 -1.34 -9.07 -0.08
CA TYR A 128 -0.69 -7.79 -0.31
C TYR A 128 -1.45 -6.70 0.47
N VAL A 129 -0.73 -5.86 1.22
CA VAL A 129 -1.33 -4.82 2.08
C VAL A 129 -2.26 -3.86 1.32
N ASN A 130 -2.16 -3.83 -0.03
CA ASN A 130 -3.08 -3.13 -0.93
C ASN A 130 -4.43 -3.87 -1.03
N SER A 131 -5.05 -4.11 0.10
CA SER A 131 -6.33 -4.78 0.32
C SER A 131 -7.04 -4.14 1.51
N THR A 132 -8.36 -4.36 1.64
CA THR A 132 -9.17 -3.82 2.74
C THR A 132 -8.85 -4.49 4.08
N ALA A 133 -9.27 -3.87 5.19
CA ALA A 133 -9.17 -4.48 6.52
C ALA A 133 -9.87 -5.84 6.59
N GLU A 134 -11.04 -6.01 5.94
CA GLU A 134 -11.76 -7.27 5.87
C GLU A 134 -10.95 -8.39 5.20
N VAL A 135 -10.26 -8.08 4.09
CA VAL A 135 -9.39 -9.04 3.41
C VAL A 135 -8.19 -9.42 4.28
N LYS A 136 -7.59 -8.47 4.98
CA LYS A 136 -6.51 -8.72 5.93
C LYS A 136 -6.97 -9.60 7.09
N ALA A 137 -8.21 -9.39 7.58
CA ALA A 137 -8.82 -10.21 8.63
C ALA A 137 -9.06 -11.68 8.23
N GLU A 138 -9.20 -11.95 6.93
CA GLU A 138 -9.34 -13.29 6.37
C GLU A 138 -8.00 -13.93 5.96
N SER A 139 -6.88 -13.23 6.16
CA SER A 139 -5.57 -13.62 5.65
C SER A 139 -4.66 -14.09 6.77
N ASP A 140 -3.75 -15.01 6.44
CA ASP A 140 -2.81 -15.57 7.41
C ASP A 140 -1.60 -14.66 7.64
N ILE A 141 -1.12 -14.01 6.59
CA ILE A 141 0.01 -13.07 6.65
C ILE A 141 -0.13 -12.01 5.56
N CYS A 142 0.23 -10.78 5.89
CA CYS A 142 0.37 -9.72 4.89
C CYS A 142 1.75 -9.70 4.25
N CYS A 143 1.85 -9.07 3.10
CA CYS A 143 3.13 -8.71 2.47
C CYS A 143 3.05 -7.32 1.83
N THR A 144 4.20 -6.78 1.44
CA THR A 144 4.34 -5.60 0.58
C THR A 144 5.14 -5.96 -0.65
N SER A 145 5.23 -5.05 -1.64
CA SER A 145 6.11 -5.22 -2.79
C SER A 145 7.61 -5.32 -2.39
N ALA A 146 7.97 -4.87 -1.20
CA ALA A 146 9.33 -4.94 -0.68
C ALA A 146 9.70 -6.33 -0.15
N ASN A 147 8.74 -7.09 0.42
CA ASN A 147 9.00 -8.33 1.13
C ASN A 147 8.17 -9.54 0.67
N ALA A 148 7.37 -9.43 -0.39
CA ALA A 148 6.49 -10.52 -0.86
C ALA A 148 7.26 -11.84 -1.12
N VAL A 149 8.45 -11.76 -1.71
CA VAL A 149 9.30 -12.94 -1.96
C VAL A 149 9.77 -13.57 -0.64
N GLU A 150 10.15 -12.76 0.33
CA GLU A 150 10.58 -13.21 1.66
C GLU A 150 9.43 -13.88 2.41
N VAL A 151 8.24 -13.24 2.42
CA VAL A 151 7.01 -13.82 3.01
C VAL A 151 6.70 -15.17 2.41
N VAL A 152 6.66 -15.30 1.08
CA VAL A 152 6.35 -16.57 0.41
C VAL A 152 7.42 -17.61 0.63
N ASN A 153 8.70 -17.23 0.72
CA ASN A 153 9.79 -18.15 1.02
C ASN A 153 9.79 -18.65 2.47
N SER A 154 9.15 -17.95 3.39
CA SER A 154 8.99 -18.41 4.78
C SER A 154 7.94 -19.54 4.91
N ILE A 155 7.03 -19.70 3.94
CA ILE A 155 5.98 -20.70 3.91
C ILE A 155 6.58 -22.04 3.38
N PRO A 156 6.23 -23.21 3.99
CA PRO A 156 6.68 -24.51 3.52
C PRO A 156 6.49 -24.70 2.01
N ARG A 157 7.49 -25.34 1.36
CA ARG A 157 7.55 -25.43 -0.11
C ARG A 157 6.41 -26.20 -0.75
N ASP A 158 5.85 -27.15 -0.05
CA ASP A 158 4.73 -27.99 -0.45
C ASP A 158 3.37 -27.37 -0.15
N GLN A 159 3.33 -26.28 0.63
CA GLN A 159 2.10 -25.61 0.98
C GLN A 159 1.67 -24.63 -0.11
N THR A 160 0.43 -24.79 -0.60
CA THR A 160 -0.19 -23.89 -1.56
C THR A 160 -0.39 -22.50 -0.95
N VAL A 161 -0.21 -21.45 -1.74
CA VAL A 161 -0.36 -20.06 -1.32
C VAL A 161 -1.49 -19.42 -2.12
N LEU A 162 -2.49 -18.87 -1.44
CA LEU A 162 -3.44 -17.95 -2.06
C LEU A 162 -2.89 -16.54 -1.96
N PHE A 163 -2.57 -15.92 -3.10
CA PHE A 163 -2.00 -14.58 -3.15
C PHE A 163 -3.02 -13.55 -3.64
N VAL A 164 -3.37 -12.60 -2.81
CA VAL A 164 -4.39 -11.58 -3.11
C VAL A 164 -3.81 -10.17 -2.91
N PRO A 165 -4.30 -9.13 -3.61
CA PRO A 165 -5.20 -9.15 -4.77
C PRO A 165 -4.45 -9.09 -6.13
N ASP A 166 -3.12 -8.88 -6.16
CA ASP A 166 -2.33 -8.52 -7.36
C ASP A 166 -1.70 -9.73 -8.05
N ARG A 167 -2.15 -10.05 -9.27
CA ARG A 167 -1.62 -11.16 -10.08
C ARG A 167 -0.18 -10.94 -10.55
N ASN A 168 0.22 -9.68 -10.80
CA ASN A 168 1.55 -9.36 -11.31
C ASN A 168 2.60 -9.51 -10.21
N LEU A 169 2.33 -8.95 -9.02
CA LEU A 169 3.19 -9.16 -7.84
C LEU A 169 3.26 -10.65 -7.47
N ALA A 170 2.13 -11.37 -7.53
CA ALA A 170 2.11 -12.81 -7.31
C ALA A 170 2.98 -13.57 -8.33
N LYS A 171 2.89 -13.21 -9.63
CA LYS A 171 3.71 -13.79 -10.70
C LYS A 171 5.20 -13.53 -10.48
N TYR A 172 5.56 -12.27 -10.19
CA TYR A 172 6.94 -11.92 -9.84
C TYR A 172 7.45 -12.72 -8.64
N THR A 173 6.61 -12.84 -7.59
CA THR A 173 6.95 -13.59 -6.38
C THR A 173 7.13 -15.09 -6.68
N ALA A 174 6.28 -15.67 -7.53
CA ALA A 174 6.38 -17.06 -7.95
C ALA A 174 7.70 -17.34 -8.70
N GLU A 175 8.06 -16.49 -9.65
CA GLU A 175 9.32 -16.60 -10.41
C GLU A 175 10.54 -16.51 -9.50
N ARG A 176 10.54 -15.57 -8.54
CA ARG A 176 11.64 -15.37 -7.59
C ARG A 176 11.74 -16.47 -6.53
N SER A 177 10.61 -17.01 -6.11
CA SER A 177 10.57 -18.12 -5.14
C SER A 177 10.71 -19.50 -5.81
N GLY A 178 10.61 -19.60 -7.15
CA GLY A 178 10.66 -20.87 -7.88
C GLY A 178 9.44 -21.76 -7.61
N ARG A 179 8.27 -21.16 -7.32
CA ARG A 179 6.99 -21.86 -7.12
C ARG A 179 6.17 -21.87 -8.41
N PRO A 180 5.38 -22.93 -8.68
CA PRO A 180 4.38 -22.91 -9.74
C PRO A 180 3.39 -21.74 -9.51
N TYR A 181 2.78 -21.26 -10.60
CA TYR A 181 1.89 -20.12 -10.57
C TYR A 181 0.68 -20.35 -11.45
N VAL A 182 -0.51 -20.02 -10.93
CA VAL A 182 -1.77 -20.00 -11.67
C VAL A 182 -2.62 -18.80 -11.24
N VAL A 183 -3.54 -18.36 -12.10
CA VAL A 183 -4.54 -17.35 -11.73
C VAL A 183 -5.87 -18.05 -11.42
N ALA A 184 -6.43 -17.75 -10.26
CA ALA A 184 -7.70 -18.33 -9.81
C ALA A 184 -8.81 -18.13 -10.87
N GLY A 185 -9.53 -19.21 -11.20
CA GLY A 185 -10.63 -19.19 -12.16
C GLY A 185 -10.24 -19.14 -13.64
N ARG A 186 -8.96 -18.92 -14.00
CA ARG A 186 -8.52 -18.97 -15.41
C ARG A 186 -8.09 -20.37 -15.84
N GLU A 187 -7.50 -21.12 -14.92
CA GLU A 187 -7.05 -22.48 -15.15
C GLU A 187 -7.87 -23.40 -14.26
N GLY A 188 -8.61 -24.35 -14.86
CA GLY A 188 -9.39 -25.33 -14.11
C GLY A 188 -8.55 -26.53 -13.70
N GLY A 189 -8.76 -27.04 -12.49
CA GLY A 189 -8.15 -28.31 -12.04
C GLY A 189 -7.51 -28.23 -10.65
N VAL A 190 -6.99 -29.37 -10.21
CA VAL A 190 -6.21 -29.49 -8.97
C VAL A 190 -4.83 -28.87 -9.22
N VAL A 191 -4.46 -27.91 -8.38
CA VAL A 191 -3.12 -27.30 -8.44
C VAL A 191 -2.09 -28.22 -7.78
N GLU A 192 -0.84 -28.19 -8.27
CA GLU A 192 0.25 -28.90 -7.64
C GLU A 192 0.56 -28.32 -6.24
N PRO A 193 1.00 -29.15 -5.28
CA PRO A 193 1.46 -28.65 -3.98
C PRO A 193 2.50 -27.56 -4.14
N GLY A 194 2.41 -26.52 -3.31
CA GLY A 194 3.34 -25.40 -3.36
C GLY A 194 3.05 -24.33 -4.41
N THR A 195 1.97 -24.47 -5.20
CA THR A 195 1.55 -23.48 -6.19
C THR A 195 1.12 -22.17 -5.53
N ILE A 196 1.48 -21.04 -6.15
CA ILE A 196 0.86 -19.74 -5.88
C ILE A 196 -0.37 -19.61 -6.76
N VAL A 197 -1.55 -19.57 -6.12
CA VAL A 197 -2.85 -19.29 -6.74
C VAL A 197 -3.15 -17.83 -6.54
N ALA A 198 -3.01 -17.02 -7.58
CA ALA A 198 -3.19 -15.59 -7.53
C ALA A 198 -4.63 -15.16 -7.80
N TRP A 199 -5.12 -14.17 -7.08
CA TRP A 199 -6.34 -13.45 -7.44
C TRP A 199 -6.12 -12.66 -8.74
N ASP A 200 -7.15 -12.55 -9.60
CA ASP A 200 -7.06 -11.87 -10.89
C ASP A 200 -7.28 -10.35 -10.77
N GLY A 201 -6.55 -9.69 -9.87
CA GLY A 201 -6.51 -8.24 -9.73
C GLY A 201 -5.16 -7.68 -10.17
N TYR A 202 -5.07 -6.37 -10.32
CA TYR A 202 -3.86 -5.67 -10.78
C TYR A 202 -3.90 -4.17 -10.46
N CYS A 203 -2.74 -3.52 -10.43
CA CYS A 203 -2.64 -2.07 -10.37
C CYS A 203 -2.68 -1.48 -11.79
N TYR A 204 -3.69 -0.70 -12.12
CA TYR A 204 -3.83 -0.09 -13.45
C TYR A 204 -2.63 0.81 -13.81
N VAL A 205 -1.99 1.46 -12.82
CA VAL A 205 -0.83 2.33 -13.08
C VAL A 205 0.36 1.54 -13.59
N HIS A 206 0.60 0.34 -13.04
CA HIS A 206 1.76 -0.48 -13.38
C HIS A 206 1.46 -1.49 -14.48
N ASP A 207 0.24 -2.00 -14.57
CA ASP A 207 -0.19 -2.93 -15.63
C ASP A 207 -0.25 -2.25 -17.00
N ASP A 208 -0.54 -0.93 -17.02
CA ASP A 208 -0.60 -0.12 -18.25
C ASP A 208 0.78 0.33 -18.78
N LEU A 209 1.87 0.07 -18.04
CA LEU A 209 3.22 0.31 -18.56
C LEU A 209 3.53 -0.65 -19.71
N VAL A 210 4.02 -0.13 -20.84
CA VAL A 210 4.20 -0.91 -22.08
C VAL A 210 5.64 -0.89 -22.60
N LEU A 211 5.99 -1.99 -23.30
CA LEU A 211 7.32 -2.17 -23.88
C LEU A 211 7.70 -1.10 -24.90
N ASP A 212 6.74 -0.60 -25.67
CA ASP A 212 6.99 0.44 -26.68
C ASP A 212 7.49 1.75 -26.06
N GLU A 213 6.95 2.13 -24.89
CA GLU A 213 7.41 3.31 -24.14
C GLU A 213 8.82 3.07 -23.58
N LEU A 214 9.11 1.87 -23.08
CA LEU A 214 10.46 1.50 -22.64
C LEU A 214 11.46 1.55 -23.79
N ALA A 215 11.11 0.99 -24.95
CA ALA A 215 11.96 1.01 -26.14
C ALA A 215 12.24 2.45 -26.61
N ALA A 216 11.21 3.31 -26.62
CA ALA A 216 11.34 4.71 -26.95
C ALA A 216 12.23 5.50 -25.95
N ALA A 217 12.11 5.19 -24.65
CA ALA A 217 12.95 5.80 -23.61
C ALA A 217 14.41 5.36 -23.76
N ARG A 218 14.68 4.05 -23.94
CA ARG A 218 16.02 3.51 -24.16
C ARG A 218 16.71 4.05 -25.43
N ALA A 219 15.94 4.26 -26.50
CA ALA A 219 16.49 4.85 -27.73
C ALA A 219 17.03 6.28 -27.51
N LYS A 220 16.43 7.05 -26.61
CA LYS A 220 16.85 8.39 -26.24
C LYS A 220 17.95 8.40 -25.15
N HIS A 221 17.91 7.41 -24.30
CA HIS A 221 18.75 7.27 -23.10
C HIS A 221 19.40 5.89 -23.04
N PRO A 222 20.31 5.55 -23.96
CA PRO A 222 20.85 4.20 -24.14
C PRO A 222 21.74 3.72 -22.98
N ARG A 223 22.15 4.61 -22.07
CA ARG A 223 22.96 4.29 -20.89
C ARG A 223 22.15 4.23 -19.61
N ALA A 224 20.88 4.67 -19.65
CA ALA A 224 20.04 4.68 -18.48
C ALA A 224 19.72 3.26 -18.01
N LEU A 225 19.91 2.99 -16.73
CA LEU A 225 19.45 1.76 -16.10
C LEU A 225 17.94 1.82 -15.90
N VAL A 226 17.28 0.68 -16.00
CA VAL A 226 15.83 0.55 -15.92
C VAL A 226 15.45 -0.01 -14.57
N VAL A 227 14.68 0.75 -13.79
CA VAL A 227 14.12 0.31 -12.51
C VAL A 227 12.61 0.29 -12.58
N ILE A 228 11.98 -0.86 -12.26
CA ILE A 228 10.53 -1.07 -12.43
C ILE A 228 9.93 -1.64 -11.14
N HIS A 229 8.70 -1.21 -10.84
CA HIS A 229 7.92 -1.73 -9.71
C HIS A 229 7.40 -3.15 -10.02
N PRO A 230 7.44 -4.10 -9.06
CA PRO A 230 7.05 -5.49 -9.29
C PRO A 230 5.55 -5.72 -9.57
N GLU A 231 4.69 -4.71 -9.45
CA GLU A 231 3.30 -4.75 -9.92
C GLU A 231 3.17 -4.61 -11.46
N ALA A 232 4.26 -4.34 -12.17
CA ALA A 232 4.25 -4.31 -13.63
C ALA A 232 4.18 -5.74 -14.22
N ARG A 233 3.73 -5.84 -15.46
CA ARG A 233 3.62 -7.13 -16.14
C ARG A 233 4.98 -7.80 -16.34
N ALA A 234 4.99 -9.12 -16.31
CA ALA A 234 6.22 -9.93 -16.40
C ALA A 234 7.02 -9.68 -17.70
N ASP A 235 6.34 -9.41 -18.82
CA ASP A 235 6.99 -9.06 -20.09
C ASP A 235 7.84 -7.79 -19.97
N LEU A 236 7.36 -6.79 -19.24
CA LEU A 236 8.10 -5.55 -18.97
C LEU A 236 9.22 -5.78 -17.94
N LEU A 237 8.93 -6.52 -16.86
CA LEU A 237 9.90 -6.82 -15.81
C LEU A 237 11.15 -7.55 -16.34
N ALA A 238 10.99 -8.38 -17.40
CA ALA A 238 12.10 -9.07 -18.06
C ALA A 238 13.17 -8.12 -18.65
N HIS A 239 12.84 -6.85 -18.80
CA HIS A 239 13.73 -5.83 -19.36
C HIS A 239 14.29 -4.87 -18.28
N ALA A 240 13.98 -5.07 -17.01
CA ALA A 240 14.47 -4.23 -15.92
C ALA A 240 15.87 -4.63 -15.46
N ASP A 241 16.72 -3.65 -15.15
CA ASP A 241 17.98 -3.86 -14.43
C ASP A 241 17.72 -4.05 -12.94
N PHE A 242 16.70 -3.36 -12.40
CA PHE A 242 16.23 -3.49 -11.02
C PHE A 242 14.71 -3.64 -10.97
N ILE A 243 14.23 -4.60 -10.18
CA ILE A 243 12.80 -4.76 -9.85
C ILE A 243 12.68 -4.60 -8.34
N THR A 244 11.97 -3.55 -7.88
CA THR A 244 11.98 -3.22 -6.44
C THR A 244 10.84 -2.29 -6.02
N SER A 245 10.67 -2.11 -4.68
CA SER A 245 9.71 -1.18 -4.08
C SER A 245 10.10 0.29 -4.27
N THR A 246 9.16 1.19 -4.03
CA THR A 246 9.37 2.63 -4.22
C THR A 246 10.42 3.23 -3.28
N SER A 247 10.54 2.75 -2.05
CA SER A 247 11.59 3.20 -1.13
C SER A 247 12.97 2.81 -1.64
N LYS A 248 13.12 1.57 -2.13
CA LYS A 248 14.40 1.13 -2.71
C LYS A 248 14.74 1.82 -4.02
N MET A 249 13.73 2.28 -4.79
CA MET A 249 13.96 3.12 -5.97
C MET A 249 14.61 4.47 -5.60
N VAL A 250 14.30 5.01 -4.41
CA VAL A 250 14.94 6.23 -3.90
C VAL A 250 16.42 5.99 -3.67
N ASP A 251 16.78 4.86 -3.02
CA ASP A 251 18.18 4.49 -2.78
C ASP A 251 18.95 4.32 -4.11
N ILE A 252 18.35 3.62 -5.09
CA ILE A 252 18.94 3.44 -6.43
C ILE A 252 19.14 4.79 -7.14
N ALA A 253 18.21 5.73 -6.97
CA ALA A 253 18.32 7.05 -7.55
C ALA A 253 19.42 7.90 -6.88
N GLU A 254 19.81 7.61 -5.64
CA GLU A 254 20.98 8.21 -4.99
C GLU A 254 22.30 7.72 -5.60
N GLU A 255 22.36 6.45 -6.02
CA GLU A 255 23.58 5.79 -6.50
C GLU A 255 23.83 5.98 -8.02
N HIS A 256 22.77 6.28 -8.81
CA HIS A 256 22.86 6.32 -10.28
C HIS A 256 22.43 7.66 -10.86
N ASP A 257 23.11 8.14 -11.88
CA ASP A 257 22.88 9.45 -12.49
C ASP A 257 21.83 9.46 -13.59
N GLU A 258 21.58 8.32 -14.23
CA GLU A 258 20.64 8.20 -15.36
C GLU A 258 19.76 6.95 -15.21
N LEU A 259 18.46 7.16 -14.98
CA LEU A 259 17.49 6.09 -14.73
C LEU A 259 16.22 6.27 -15.57
N ILE A 260 15.71 5.16 -16.14
CA ILE A 260 14.33 5.02 -16.60
C ILE A 260 13.54 4.35 -15.50
N ILE A 261 12.50 5.03 -14.98
CA ILE A 261 11.78 4.60 -13.79
C ILE A 261 10.36 4.22 -14.15
N GLY A 262 10.03 2.93 -14.00
CA GLY A 262 8.73 2.34 -14.28
C GLY A 262 7.87 2.23 -13.01
N THR A 263 7.33 3.37 -12.56
CA THR A 263 6.36 3.47 -11.48
C THR A 263 5.54 4.76 -11.59
N GLU A 264 4.72 5.06 -10.59
CA GLU A 264 3.89 6.26 -10.51
C GLU A 264 4.74 7.54 -10.50
N ARG A 265 4.31 8.52 -11.31
CA ARG A 265 5.04 9.75 -11.62
C ARG A 265 5.40 10.60 -10.39
N GLY A 266 4.58 10.60 -9.33
CA GLY A 266 4.84 11.42 -8.14
C GLY A 266 6.15 11.09 -7.44
N LEU A 267 6.60 9.83 -7.50
CA LEU A 267 7.92 9.46 -7.03
C LEU A 267 9.02 10.14 -7.87
N ILE A 268 8.86 10.12 -9.20
CA ILE A 268 9.88 10.67 -10.11
C ILE A 268 9.95 12.19 -9.99
N ASP A 269 8.81 12.85 -9.87
CA ASP A 269 8.75 14.30 -9.66
C ASP A 269 9.48 14.70 -8.36
N ARG A 270 9.31 13.92 -7.29
CA ARG A 270 10.06 14.09 -6.03
C ARG A 270 11.56 13.87 -6.23
N LEU A 271 11.94 12.78 -6.89
CA LEU A 271 13.35 12.47 -7.11
C LEU A 271 14.04 13.55 -7.95
N ARG A 272 13.37 14.09 -8.97
CA ARG A 272 13.88 15.23 -9.75
C ARG A 272 14.06 16.50 -8.93
N SER A 273 13.15 16.75 -8.00
CA SER A 273 13.28 17.87 -7.07
C SER A 273 14.46 17.70 -6.11
N ARG A 274 14.71 16.45 -5.66
CA ARG A 274 15.80 16.12 -4.74
C ARG A 274 17.17 16.04 -5.43
N PHE A 275 17.20 15.58 -6.68
CA PHE A 275 18.41 15.35 -7.48
C PHE A 275 18.31 16.06 -8.84
N PRO A 276 18.30 17.41 -8.86
CA PRO A 276 18.10 18.18 -10.09
C PRO A 276 19.20 17.98 -11.14
N GLU A 277 20.37 17.52 -10.74
CA GLU A 277 21.52 17.22 -11.60
C GLU A 277 21.40 15.87 -12.32
N LYS A 278 20.49 14.97 -11.87
CA LYS A 278 20.36 13.61 -12.43
C LYS A 278 19.32 13.54 -13.55
N THR A 279 19.52 12.61 -14.45
CA THR A 279 18.59 12.33 -15.57
C THR A 279 17.63 11.22 -15.17
N LEU A 280 16.49 11.58 -14.56
CA LEU A 280 15.48 10.65 -14.09
C LEU A 280 14.26 10.69 -15.00
N ILE A 281 14.03 9.62 -15.75
CA ILE A 281 13.08 9.55 -16.86
C ILE A 281 11.90 8.68 -16.42
N PRO A 282 10.64 9.19 -16.42
CA PRO A 282 9.49 8.32 -16.26
C PRO A 282 9.40 7.39 -17.48
N LEU A 283 9.20 6.10 -17.23
CA LEU A 283 8.94 5.13 -18.29
C LEU A 283 7.68 5.54 -19.07
N SER A 284 6.63 5.92 -18.36
CA SER A 284 5.41 6.50 -18.94
C SER A 284 5.04 7.82 -18.25
N GLY A 285 4.76 8.84 -19.05
CA GLY A 285 4.21 10.11 -18.56
C GLY A 285 2.78 10.00 -18.06
N ALA A 286 2.07 8.95 -18.44
CA ALA A 286 0.67 8.66 -18.07
C ALA A 286 0.55 7.82 -16.78
N ALA A 287 1.65 7.32 -16.22
CA ALA A 287 1.66 6.52 -15.00
C ALA A 287 1.30 7.37 -13.76
N ILE A 288 0.03 7.73 -13.65
CA ILE A 288 -0.51 8.60 -12.59
C ILE A 288 -1.61 7.86 -11.83
N CYS A 289 -1.44 7.73 -10.51
CA CYS A 289 -2.49 7.25 -9.63
C CYS A 289 -3.45 8.39 -9.29
N GLY A 290 -4.58 8.48 -10.01
CA GLY A 290 -5.59 9.50 -9.79
C GLY A 290 -6.10 9.51 -8.35
N ASN A 291 -6.23 8.35 -7.73
CA ASN A 291 -6.70 8.18 -6.35
C ASN A 291 -5.74 8.79 -5.31
N MET A 292 -4.42 8.66 -5.51
CA MET A 292 -3.42 9.35 -4.68
C MET A 292 -3.51 10.89 -4.85
N LYS A 293 -3.82 11.36 -6.06
CA LYS A 293 -3.85 12.78 -6.40
C LYS A 293 -5.13 13.51 -5.96
N VAL A 294 -6.15 12.81 -5.43
CA VAL A 294 -7.32 13.48 -4.83
C VAL A 294 -6.98 14.17 -3.51
N ASN A 295 -5.94 13.73 -2.82
CA ASN A 295 -5.37 14.44 -1.69
C ASN A 295 -4.71 15.74 -2.19
N THR A 296 -5.06 16.86 -1.57
CA THR A 296 -4.48 18.18 -1.85
C THR A 296 -4.09 18.88 -0.56
N LEU A 297 -3.20 19.86 -0.64
CA LEU A 297 -2.78 20.63 0.53
C LEU A 297 -3.95 21.31 1.23
N ALA A 298 -4.93 21.81 0.46
CA ALA A 298 -6.15 22.44 0.98
C ALA A 298 -6.99 21.43 1.80
N LYS A 299 -7.17 20.20 1.30
CA LYS A 299 -7.90 19.14 2.01
C LYS A 299 -7.17 18.68 3.25
N LEU A 300 -5.85 18.58 3.19
CA LEU A 300 -5.02 18.25 4.34
C LEU A 300 -5.13 19.31 5.44
N ALA A 301 -5.04 20.58 5.10
CA ALA A 301 -5.22 21.69 6.04
C ALA A 301 -6.63 21.70 6.66
N TRP A 302 -7.64 21.50 5.85
CA TRP A 302 -9.04 21.42 6.30
C TRP A 302 -9.25 20.20 7.23
N CYS A 303 -8.72 19.05 6.86
CA CYS A 303 -8.80 17.81 7.63
C CYS A 303 -8.22 17.99 9.04
N LEU A 304 -7.03 18.58 9.14
CA LEU A 304 -6.37 18.88 10.42
C LEU A 304 -7.16 19.90 11.27
N ASP A 305 -7.66 20.98 10.64
CA ASP A 305 -8.38 22.02 11.37
C ASP A 305 -9.70 21.52 11.95
N HIS A 306 -10.41 20.70 11.21
CA HIS A 306 -11.74 20.22 11.58
C HIS A 306 -11.75 18.80 12.13
N GLN A 307 -10.59 18.08 12.15
CA GLN A 307 -10.44 16.69 12.57
C GLN A 307 -11.48 15.79 11.88
N GLN A 308 -11.65 15.98 10.56
CA GLN A 308 -12.63 15.26 9.77
C GLN A 308 -12.00 14.06 9.04
N HIS A 309 -12.86 13.15 8.61
CA HIS A 309 -12.49 11.93 7.94
C HIS A 309 -11.67 10.99 8.84
N GLU A 310 -12.10 10.87 10.10
CA GLU A 310 -11.56 9.84 10.99
C GLU A 310 -11.95 8.45 10.47
N LEU A 311 -10.96 7.58 10.46
CA LEU A 311 -11.13 6.19 10.10
C LEU A 311 -11.57 5.38 11.32
N VAL A 312 -12.69 4.70 11.19
CA VAL A 312 -13.24 3.80 12.23
C VAL A 312 -13.37 2.42 11.61
N LEU A 313 -12.89 1.42 12.32
CA LEU A 313 -12.98 0.01 11.92
C LEU A 313 -13.83 -0.75 12.94
N ASP A 314 -14.53 -1.77 12.46
CA ASP A 314 -15.12 -2.76 13.34
C ASP A 314 -14.01 -3.47 14.13
N GLU A 315 -14.21 -3.63 15.44
CA GLU A 315 -13.14 -4.13 16.33
C GLU A 315 -12.80 -5.60 16.07
N GLU A 316 -13.77 -6.42 15.67
CA GLU A 316 -13.53 -7.81 15.30
C GLU A 316 -12.69 -7.90 14.02
N VAL A 317 -13.05 -7.12 13.00
CA VAL A 317 -12.27 -7.02 11.76
C VAL A 317 -10.87 -6.48 12.05
N ARG A 318 -10.76 -5.43 12.85
CA ARG A 318 -9.48 -4.81 13.21
C ARG A 318 -8.54 -5.79 13.88
N SER A 319 -9.00 -6.49 14.93
CA SER A 319 -8.17 -7.39 15.73
C SER A 319 -7.69 -8.60 14.92
N ARG A 320 -8.52 -9.14 14.03
CA ARG A 320 -8.13 -10.23 13.14
C ARG A 320 -7.12 -9.76 12.09
N ALA A 321 -7.36 -8.59 11.47
CA ALA A 321 -6.44 -8.00 10.50
C ALA A 321 -5.07 -7.65 11.11
N GLU A 322 -5.03 -7.31 12.40
CA GLU A 322 -3.80 -7.02 13.13
C GLU A 322 -2.85 -8.24 13.13
N LEU A 323 -3.37 -9.45 13.26
CA LEU A 323 -2.56 -10.68 13.30
C LEU A 323 -1.77 -10.86 12.00
N SER A 324 -2.42 -10.74 10.84
CA SER A 324 -1.75 -10.89 9.55
C SER A 324 -0.72 -9.79 9.28
N LEU A 325 -0.97 -8.56 9.74
CA LEU A 325 -0.01 -7.45 9.64
C LEU A 325 1.18 -7.62 10.58
N ARG A 326 0.95 -8.03 11.83
CA ARG A 326 2.05 -8.28 12.79
C ARG A 326 2.97 -9.40 12.32
N ARG A 327 2.42 -10.49 11.77
CA ARG A 327 3.22 -11.56 11.17
C ARG A 327 4.12 -11.06 10.04
N MET A 328 3.63 -10.13 9.23
CA MET A 328 4.47 -9.47 8.21
C MET A 328 5.58 -8.62 8.83
N LEU A 329 5.29 -7.87 9.89
CA LEU A 329 6.26 -6.99 10.55
C LEU A 329 7.32 -7.81 11.33
N ASP A 330 6.94 -8.96 11.85
CA ASP A 330 7.77 -9.84 12.67
C ASP A 330 8.46 -10.95 11.85
N LEU A 331 8.50 -10.81 10.53
CA LEU A 331 8.99 -11.85 9.62
C LEU A 331 10.43 -12.33 9.90
N SER A 332 11.22 -11.57 10.66
CA SER A 332 12.55 -11.99 11.13
C SER A 332 12.56 -13.35 11.88
N GLY A 333 11.38 -13.81 12.38
CA GLY A 333 11.17 -15.12 12.99
C GLY A 333 10.74 -16.24 12.01
N GLY A 334 10.51 -15.93 10.72
CA GLY A 334 9.95 -16.84 9.73
C GLY A 334 8.42 -17.04 9.88
N TRP A 335 7.82 -17.75 8.91
CA TRP A 335 6.42 -18.17 9.00
C TRP A 335 6.24 -19.15 10.16
N ARG A 336 5.21 -18.94 10.97
CA ARG A 336 4.72 -19.90 11.96
C ARG A 336 3.22 -20.09 11.81
N ALA A 337 2.75 -21.30 12.02
CA ALA A 337 1.31 -21.53 12.13
C ALA A 337 0.71 -20.71 13.28
N PRO A 338 -0.58 -20.31 13.18
CA PRO A 338 -1.29 -19.66 14.28
C PRO A 338 -1.15 -20.45 15.58
N THR A 339 -1.03 -19.74 16.69
CA THR A 339 -1.07 -20.37 18.02
C THR A 339 -2.50 -20.70 18.41
N ALA A 340 -2.69 -21.64 19.35
CA ALA A 340 -4.03 -21.96 19.87
C ALA A 340 -4.75 -20.75 20.50
N GLU A 341 -4.01 -19.74 20.94
CA GLU A 341 -4.57 -18.49 21.45
C GLU A 341 -5.05 -17.59 20.32
N GLU A 342 -4.31 -17.51 19.21
CA GLU A 342 -4.70 -16.80 17.99
C GLU A 342 -5.91 -17.48 17.33
N GLU A 343 -5.95 -18.82 17.28
CA GLU A 343 -7.11 -19.60 16.82
C GLU A 343 -8.32 -19.41 17.73
N SER A 344 -8.11 -19.30 19.04
CA SER A 344 -9.22 -19.09 20.01
C SER A 344 -9.83 -17.69 19.89
N LEU A 345 -9.06 -16.67 19.51
CA LEU A 345 -9.57 -15.32 19.21
C LEU A 345 -10.41 -15.33 17.92
N GLU A 346 -10.04 -16.11 16.92
CA GLU A 346 -10.86 -16.34 15.72
C GLU A 346 -12.20 -17.02 16.06
N VAL A 347 -12.19 -18.06 16.90
CA VAL A 347 -13.38 -18.78 17.34
C VAL A 347 -14.25 -17.93 18.26
N ALA A 348 -13.68 -17.14 19.16
CA ALA A 348 -14.42 -16.25 20.04
C ALA A 348 -15.10 -15.09 19.31
N GLY A 349 -14.50 -14.61 18.21
CA GLY A 349 -15.08 -13.65 17.28
C GLY A 349 -16.32 -14.23 16.57
N LEU A 350 -16.24 -15.46 16.10
CA LEU A 350 -17.35 -16.17 15.44
C LEU A 350 -18.54 -16.46 16.38
N GLN A 351 -18.29 -16.71 17.67
CA GLN A 351 -19.37 -16.97 18.65
C GLN A 351 -20.13 -15.70 19.05
N LYS A 352 -19.51 -14.51 18.99
CA LYS A 352 -20.22 -13.25 19.28
C LYS A 352 -21.13 -12.79 18.15
N SER A 353 -20.81 -13.15 16.90
CA SER A 353 -21.66 -12.85 15.73
C SER A 353 -22.88 -13.77 15.59
N GLY A 354 -22.90 -14.91 16.28
CA GLY A 354 -23.99 -15.91 16.23
C GLY A 354 -25.13 -15.70 17.25
N CYS A 355 -25.05 -14.72 18.16
CA CYS A 355 -26.03 -14.54 19.25
C CYS A 355 -26.88 -13.28 19.09
N GLY A 356 -27.46 -13.05 17.92
CA GLY A 356 -28.31 -11.91 17.60
C GLY A 356 -29.55 -12.27 16.79
N CYS A 357 -30.21 -13.41 17.11
CA CYS A 357 -31.56 -13.71 16.65
C CYS A 357 -32.33 -14.46 17.77
N ALA A 358 -33.01 -13.70 18.61
CA ALA A 358 -34.17 -14.11 19.37
C ALA A 358 -35.12 -12.92 19.55
#